data_f07cd4e0eb70dd5ad3fd4dbfc9635e30
#
_entry.id   f07cd4e0eb70dd5ad3fd4dbfc9635e30
#
_cell.length_a   1.000
_cell.length_b   1.000
_cell.length_c   1.000
_cell.angle_alpha   90.00
_cell.angle_beta   90.00
_cell.angle_gamma   90.00
#
_symmetry.space_group_name_H-M   'P 1'
#
loop_
_entity.id
_entity.type
_entity.pdbx_description
1 polymer ?
#
loop_
_entity_poly.entity_id
_entity_poly.type
_entity_poly.pdbx_seq_one_letter_code
_entity_poly.pdbx_strand_id
1 'polypeptide(L)'
;MTLEYVKSMIYDITAEFFCGAKVIWAEQINTKPETPYITLKLGGIRKTLFPIVDGDERAYSCSTTLEINLYTKGKAISVAGCVTGNYINTATSDLFDYFSFIESDVIVDKLATYGLDITLEPPIRDLTALQNDSKYRYRAMAEATVSFTQYTNGPYGVGGRTLPNASGGGTAEISKARTDIIEEADIKDTNYEGGNQ
;
A
#
# COMPACT_ATOMS: atom_id res chain seq x y z
N MET A 1 -8.45 4.41 -9.62
CA MET A 1 -7.80 3.19 -9.04
C MET A 1 -8.21 3.04 -7.59
N THR A 2 -8.41 1.83 -7.07
CA THR A 2 -8.67 1.58 -5.64
C THR A 2 -7.37 1.25 -4.92
N LEU A 3 -7.32 1.50 -3.60
CA LEU A 3 -6.13 1.17 -2.79
C LEU A 3 -5.83 -0.34 -2.78
N GLU A 4 -6.86 -1.17 -2.81
CA GLU A 4 -6.68 -2.63 -2.89
C GLU A 4 -6.00 -3.06 -4.17
N TYR A 5 -6.33 -2.40 -5.28
CA TYR A 5 -5.66 -2.65 -6.55
C TYR A 5 -4.18 -2.25 -6.48
N VAL A 6 -3.86 -1.08 -5.89
CA VAL A 6 -2.48 -0.65 -5.65
C VAL A 6 -1.72 -1.69 -4.81
N LYS A 7 -2.33 -2.17 -3.71
CA LYS A 7 -1.76 -3.23 -2.87
C LYS A 7 -1.50 -4.52 -3.65
N SER A 8 -2.45 -4.95 -4.48
CA SER A 8 -2.29 -6.16 -5.30
C SER A 8 -1.11 -6.03 -6.25
N MET A 9 -0.99 -4.90 -6.96
CA MET A 9 0.10 -4.69 -7.91
C MET A 9 1.49 -4.67 -7.23
N ILE A 10 1.60 -4.00 -6.08
CA ILE A 10 2.85 -3.99 -5.30
C ILE A 10 3.20 -5.40 -4.84
N TYR A 11 2.22 -6.16 -4.37
CA TYR A 11 2.41 -7.55 -3.95
C TYR A 11 2.92 -8.41 -5.10
N ASP A 12 2.27 -8.33 -6.27
CA ASP A 12 2.59 -9.15 -7.43
C ASP A 12 4.01 -8.87 -7.96
N ILE A 13 4.40 -7.59 -8.06
CA ILE A 13 5.76 -7.20 -8.48
C ILE A 13 6.81 -7.65 -7.45
N THR A 14 6.51 -7.53 -6.16
CA THR A 14 7.42 -7.99 -5.10
C THR A 14 7.59 -9.51 -5.13
N ALA A 15 6.50 -10.24 -5.32
CA ALA A 15 6.53 -11.71 -5.41
C ALA A 15 7.20 -12.21 -6.70
N GLU A 16 7.09 -11.46 -7.80
CA GLU A 16 7.77 -11.74 -9.06
C GLU A 16 9.30 -11.69 -8.89
N PHE A 17 9.81 -10.67 -8.19
CA PHE A 17 11.25 -10.54 -7.96
C PHE A 17 11.77 -11.54 -6.92
N PHE A 18 11.13 -11.63 -5.76
CA PHE A 18 11.55 -12.50 -4.66
C PHE A 18 10.94 -13.89 -4.78
N CYS A 19 11.23 -14.60 -5.87
CA CYS A 19 10.76 -15.97 -6.07
C CYS A 19 11.13 -16.88 -4.89
N GLY A 20 10.15 -17.57 -4.32
CA GLY A 20 10.34 -18.50 -3.21
C GLY A 20 10.37 -17.87 -1.83
N ALA A 21 10.32 -16.54 -1.71
CA ALA A 21 10.10 -15.87 -0.44
C ALA A 21 8.61 -15.62 -0.20
N LYS A 22 8.19 -15.62 1.07
CA LYS A 22 6.80 -15.29 1.41
C LYS A 22 6.65 -13.78 1.49
N VAL A 23 5.82 -13.20 0.62
CA VAL A 23 5.43 -11.79 0.68
C VAL A 23 4.15 -11.64 1.51
N ILE A 24 4.08 -10.67 2.41
CA ILE A 24 2.96 -10.47 3.32
C ILE A 24 2.77 -8.98 3.63
N TRP A 25 1.53 -8.57 3.83
CA TRP A 25 1.22 -7.26 4.39
C TRP A 25 1.39 -7.30 5.91
N ALA A 26 2.03 -6.28 6.49
CA ALA A 26 2.38 -6.24 7.90
C ALA A 26 1.16 -6.40 8.84
N GLU A 27 0.00 -5.89 8.42
CA GLU A 27 -1.25 -5.99 9.16
C GLU A 27 -1.92 -7.37 9.11
N GLN A 28 -1.46 -8.29 8.25
CA GLN A 28 -2.07 -9.63 8.08
C GLN A 28 -1.40 -10.71 8.93
N ILE A 29 -0.35 -10.37 9.69
CA ILE A 29 0.47 -11.37 10.36
C ILE A 29 0.02 -11.57 11.79
N ASN A 30 -0.52 -12.75 12.07
CA ASN A 30 -0.70 -13.23 13.44
C ASN A 30 0.49 -14.10 13.90
N THR A 31 1.21 -14.73 12.97
CA THR A 31 2.34 -15.61 13.26
C THR A 31 3.51 -15.28 12.35
N LYS A 32 4.71 -15.14 12.94
CA LYS A 32 5.93 -14.81 12.20
C LYS A 32 6.30 -15.94 11.23
N PRO A 33 6.44 -15.65 9.92
CA PRO A 33 6.83 -16.65 8.94
C PRO A 33 8.26 -17.12 9.14
N GLU A 34 8.59 -18.26 8.54
CA GLU A 34 9.98 -18.68 8.37
C GLU A 34 10.68 -17.80 7.33
N THR A 35 11.98 -17.57 7.53
CA THR A 35 12.81 -16.83 6.55
C THR A 35 13.15 -17.72 5.34
N PRO A 36 13.20 -17.17 4.11
CA PRO A 36 13.05 -15.74 3.76
C PRO A 36 11.59 -15.29 3.66
N TYR A 37 11.34 -14.06 4.08
CA TYR A 37 10.04 -13.41 3.87
C TYR A 37 10.18 -11.88 3.77
N ILE A 38 9.23 -11.26 3.11
CA ILE A 38 9.12 -9.81 2.96
C ILE A 38 7.84 -9.32 3.63
N THR A 39 7.95 -8.21 4.37
CA THR A 39 6.76 -7.50 4.85
C THR A 39 6.60 -6.18 4.12
N LEU A 40 5.38 -5.91 3.68
CA LEU A 40 4.96 -4.68 3.04
C LEU A 40 4.02 -3.92 3.97
N LYS A 41 4.18 -2.60 4.06
CA LYS A 41 3.28 -1.74 4.84
C LYS A 41 3.08 -0.42 4.12
N LEU A 42 1.83 -0.03 3.89
CA LEU A 42 1.50 1.30 3.40
C LEU A 42 1.28 2.25 4.57
N GLY A 43 1.81 3.45 4.42
CA GLY A 43 1.58 4.57 5.32
C GLY A 43 0.25 5.28 5.08
N GLY A 44 0.12 6.48 5.64
CA GLY A 44 -1.02 7.34 5.39
C GLY A 44 -1.08 7.82 3.94
N ILE A 45 -2.29 7.89 3.37
CA ILE A 45 -2.49 8.37 2.01
C ILE A 45 -2.62 9.89 2.01
N ARG A 46 -1.85 10.54 1.15
CA ARG A 46 -2.01 11.96 0.81
C ARG A 46 -2.76 12.05 -0.52
N LYS A 47 -3.73 12.93 -0.60
CA LYS A 47 -4.53 13.18 -1.79
C LYS A 47 -4.51 14.67 -2.09
N THR A 48 -4.38 15.04 -3.38
CA THR A 48 -4.48 16.44 -3.79
C THR A 48 -5.86 17.00 -3.49
N LEU A 49 -5.92 18.29 -3.10
CA LEU A 49 -7.18 18.96 -2.79
C LEU A 49 -8.03 19.20 -4.04
N PHE A 50 -7.37 19.45 -5.16
CA PHE A 50 -8.05 19.77 -6.43
C PHE A 50 -7.87 18.62 -7.42
N PRO A 51 -8.97 18.08 -7.97
CA PRO A 51 -8.91 17.08 -9.02
C PRO A 51 -8.63 17.73 -10.38
N ILE A 52 -8.12 16.92 -11.29
CA ILE A 52 -8.28 17.16 -12.72
C ILE A 52 -9.71 16.72 -13.07
N VAL A 53 -10.48 17.59 -13.72
CA VAL A 53 -11.89 17.35 -14.06
C VAL A 53 -11.99 17.20 -15.56
N ASP A 54 -12.60 16.10 -16.01
CA ASP A 54 -12.95 15.85 -17.41
C ASP A 54 -14.40 15.35 -17.46
N GLY A 55 -15.31 16.23 -17.83
CA GLY A 55 -16.74 15.97 -17.74
C GLY A 55 -17.17 15.63 -16.31
N ASP A 56 -17.76 14.45 -16.13
CA ASP A 56 -18.17 13.93 -14.81
C ASP A 56 -17.06 13.19 -14.09
N GLU A 57 -15.93 12.90 -14.76
CA GLU A 57 -14.79 12.23 -14.15
C GLU A 57 -13.90 13.20 -13.38
N ARG A 58 -13.39 12.76 -12.26
CA ARG A 58 -12.41 13.49 -11.45
C ARG A 58 -11.23 12.61 -11.13
N ALA A 59 -10.05 13.06 -11.48
CA ALA A 59 -8.79 12.40 -11.21
C ALA A 59 -8.03 13.12 -10.10
N TYR A 60 -7.69 12.40 -9.03
CA TYR A 60 -6.90 12.91 -7.92
C TYR A 60 -5.53 12.24 -7.91
N SER A 61 -4.47 13.03 -7.86
CA SER A 61 -3.15 12.51 -7.57
C SER A 61 -3.07 12.12 -6.09
N CYS A 62 -2.65 10.90 -5.84
CA CYS A 62 -2.48 10.34 -4.51
C CYS A 62 -1.06 9.84 -4.32
N SER A 63 -0.54 9.92 -3.10
CA SER A 63 0.73 9.32 -2.73
C SER A 63 0.67 8.69 -1.35
N THR A 64 1.49 7.68 -1.14
CA THR A 64 1.65 7.01 0.16
C THR A 64 3.08 6.50 0.29
N THR A 65 3.57 6.34 1.52
CA THR A 65 4.85 5.69 1.78
C THR A 65 4.65 4.18 1.82
N LEU A 66 5.51 3.44 1.14
CA LEU A 66 5.63 1.99 1.21
C LEU A 66 6.88 1.63 2.01
N GLU A 67 6.71 0.99 3.14
CA GLU A 67 7.79 0.39 3.92
C GLU A 67 7.94 -1.07 3.50
N ILE A 68 9.17 -1.46 3.13
CA ILE A 68 9.52 -2.82 2.71
C ILE A 68 10.59 -3.34 3.66
N ASN A 69 10.33 -4.48 4.30
CA ASN A 69 11.33 -5.17 5.13
C ASN A 69 11.59 -6.56 4.57
N LEU A 70 12.86 -6.84 4.28
CA LEU A 70 13.34 -8.15 3.88
C LEU A 70 13.98 -8.85 5.08
N TYR A 71 13.55 -10.07 5.34
CA TYR A 71 14.11 -10.95 6.35
C TYR A 71 14.69 -12.19 5.69
N THR A 72 16.00 -12.42 5.85
CA THR A 72 16.71 -13.53 5.20
C THR A 72 17.64 -14.26 6.16
N LYS A 73 18.06 -15.45 5.76
CA LYS A 73 19.15 -16.20 6.41
C LYS A 73 20.52 -15.79 5.84
N GLY A 74 20.53 -14.97 4.78
CA GLY A 74 21.74 -14.65 4.04
C GLY A 74 22.22 -15.79 3.14
N LYS A 75 23.39 -15.60 2.53
CA LYS A 75 24.02 -16.57 1.65
C LYS A 75 24.98 -17.46 2.41
N ALA A 76 24.81 -18.76 2.30
CA ALA A 76 25.71 -19.72 2.93
C ALA A 76 27.13 -19.64 2.32
N ILE A 77 28.15 -19.68 3.17
CA ILE A 77 29.54 -19.73 2.74
C ILE A 77 29.93 -21.21 2.52
N SER A 78 30.41 -21.51 1.30
CA SER A 78 30.95 -22.83 0.98
C SER A 78 32.43 -22.74 0.75
N VAL A 79 33.21 -23.68 1.34
CA VAL A 79 34.64 -23.85 1.09
C VAL A 79 34.86 -25.25 0.54
N ALA A 80 35.47 -25.34 -0.63
CA ALA A 80 35.73 -26.62 -1.34
C ALA A 80 34.45 -27.47 -1.52
N GLY A 81 33.30 -26.83 -1.77
CA GLY A 81 32.00 -27.50 -1.97
C GLY A 81 31.25 -27.89 -0.71
N CYS A 82 31.84 -27.66 0.48
CA CYS A 82 31.18 -27.93 1.75
C CYS A 82 30.65 -26.61 2.38
N VAL A 83 29.38 -26.61 2.83
CA VAL A 83 28.80 -25.49 3.57
C VAL A 83 29.41 -25.40 4.94
N THR A 84 30.02 -24.26 5.27
CA THR A 84 30.77 -24.06 6.53
C THR A 84 29.88 -23.79 7.75
N GLY A 85 28.55 -23.62 7.53
CA GLY A 85 27.62 -23.18 8.57
C GLY A 85 27.63 -21.66 8.81
N ASN A 86 28.52 -20.93 8.15
CA ASN A 86 28.55 -19.45 8.20
C ASN A 86 27.74 -18.87 7.05
N TYR A 87 27.18 -17.67 7.27
CA TYR A 87 26.36 -16.96 6.31
C TYR A 87 26.84 -15.52 6.15
N ILE A 88 26.75 -15.02 4.92
CA ILE A 88 26.98 -13.60 4.59
C ILE A 88 25.63 -12.90 4.61
N ASN A 89 25.57 -11.72 5.23
CA ASN A 89 24.39 -10.86 5.15
C ASN A 89 24.25 -10.31 3.74
N THR A 90 23.17 -10.68 3.06
CA THR A 90 22.80 -10.18 1.72
C THR A 90 21.56 -9.29 1.73
N ALA A 91 20.93 -9.08 2.90
CA ALA A 91 19.63 -8.43 2.98
C ALA A 91 19.61 -7.05 2.31
N THR A 92 20.66 -6.23 2.54
CA THR A 92 20.73 -4.89 1.96
C THR A 92 20.97 -4.92 0.45
N SER A 93 21.86 -5.81 -0.03
CA SER A 93 22.10 -5.97 -1.46
C SER A 93 20.90 -6.54 -2.20
N ASP A 94 20.23 -7.54 -1.62
CA ASP A 94 19.02 -8.14 -2.21
C ASP A 94 17.89 -7.09 -2.34
N LEU A 95 17.78 -6.19 -1.35
CA LEU A 95 16.79 -5.11 -1.41
C LEU A 95 17.19 -3.99 -2.40
N PHE A 96 18.49 -3.73 -2.54
CA PHE A 96 19.01 -2.80 -3.56
C PHE A 96 18.75 -3.34 -4.97
N ASP A 97 18.99 -4.62 -5.20
CA ASP A 97 18.71 -5.27 -6.49
C ASP A 97 17.21 -5.24 -6.82
N TYR A 98 16.34 -5.38 -5.81
CA TYR A 98 14.89 -5.24 -5.98
C TYR A 98 14.50 -3.85 -6.47
N PHE A 99 15.07 -2.78 -5.93
CA PHE A 99 14.79 -1.43 -6.41
C PHE A 99 15.35 -1.19 -7.81
N SER A 100 16.52 -1.73 -8.12
CA SER A 100 17.05 -1.71 -9.49
C SER A 100 16.12 -2.43 -10.48
N PHE A 101 15.46 -3.51 -10.04
CA PHE A 101 14.43 -4.19 -10.83
C PHE A 101 13.18 -3.31 -11.03
N ILE A 102 12.68 -2.63 -9.97
CA ILE A 102 11.55 -1.71 -10.07
C ILE A 102 11.84 -0.56 -11.03
N GLU A 103 13.07 -0.03 -11.01
CA GLU A 103 13.53 1.07 -11.86
C GLU A 103 13.86 0.65 -13.30
N SER A 104 13.77 -0.65 -13.63
CA SER A 104 13.97 -1.11 -14.99
C SER A 104 12.86 -0.65 -15.93
N ASP A 105 13.21 -0.33 -17.19
CA ASP A 105 12.26 0.21 -18.18
C ASP A 105 11.00 -0.66 -18.31
N VAL A 106 11.15 -1.99 -18.29
CA VAL A 106 10.03 -2.93 -18.41
C VAL A 106 9.04 -2.82 -17.24
N ILE A 107 9.56 -2.65 -16.03
CA ILE A 107 8.70 -2.54 -14.83
C ILE A 107 8.11 -1.14 -14.73
N VAL A 108 8.88 -0.10 -15.07
CA VAL A 108 8.38 1.28 -15.13
C VAL A 108 7.23 1.40 -16.12
N ASP A 109 7.37 0.84 -17.33
CA ASP A 109 6.30 0.82 -18.33
C ASP A 109 5.07 0.02 -17.85
N LYS A 110 5.31 -1.12 -17.20
CA LYS A 110 4.25 -1.94 -16.59
C LYS A 110 3.49 -1.16 -15.51
N LEU A 111 4.20 -0.48 -14.60
CA LEU A 111 3.61 0.37 -13.57
C LEU A 111 2.84 1.55 -14.17
N ALA A 112 3.41 2.22 -15.15
CA ALA A 112 2.77 3.36 -15.84
C ALA A 112 1.46 2.96 -16.53
N THR A 113 1.40 1.76 -17.12
CA THR A 113 0.15 1.21 -17.72
C THR A 113 -0.98 1.11 -16.67
N TYR A 114 -0.63 0.91 -15.41
CA TYR A 114 -1.57 0.88 -14.30
C TYR A 114 -1.75 2.25 -13.60
N GLY A 115 -1.08 3.29 -14.08
CA GLY A 115 -1.11 4.62 -13.45
C GLY A 115 -0.50 4.63 -12.05
N LEU A 116 0.55 3.82 -11.85
CA LEU A 116 1.28 3.64 -10.61
C LEU A 116 2.76 4.00 -10.83
N ASP A 117 3.38 4.62 -9.84
CA ASP A 117 4.80 4.88 -9.78
C ASP A 117 5.35 4.53 -8.40
N ILE A 118 6.55 3.97 -8.34
CA ILE A 118 7.23 3.58 -7.10
C ILE A 118 8.65 4.12 -7.14
N THR A 119 8.95 5.07 -6.26
CA THR A 119 10.26 5.73 -6.19
C THR A 119 10.93 5.41 -4.86
N LEU A 120 12.16 4.91 -4.88
CA LEU A 120 12.95 4.64 -3.67
C LEU A 120 13.25 5.93 -2.90
N GLU A 121 13.00 5.90 -1.59
CA GLU A 121 13.45 6.91 -0.63
C GLU A 121 14.73 6.43 0.06
N PRO A 122 15.91 6.94 -0.32
CA PRO A 122 17.15 6.53 0.31
C PRO A 122 17.24 6.99 1.77
N PRO A 123 17.96 6.28 2.67
CA PRO A 123 18.79 5.11 2.39
C PRO A 123 18.09 3.77 2.62
N ILE A 124 18.59 2.70 2.00
CA ILE A 124 18.29 1.34 2.44
C ILE A 124 19.06 1.07 3.75
N ARG A 125 18.35 0.65 4.80
CA ARG A 125 18.90 0.49 6.15
C ARG A 125 19.14 -0.97 6.47
N ASP A 126 20.33 -1.30 6.97
CA ASP A 126 20.60 -2.59 7.59
C ASP A 126 20.08 -2.56 9.03
N LEU A 127 19.13 -3.43 9.32
CA LEU A 127 18.52 -3.58 10.64
C LEU A 127 18.79 -4.96 11.22
N THR A 128 19.91 -5.55 10.83
CA THR A 128 20.36 -6.86 11.31
C THR A 128 20.54 -6.85 12.82
N ALA A 129 19.97 -7.84 13.49
CA ALA A 129 20.03 -7.99 14.93
C ALA A 129 20.40 -9.41 15.33
N LEU A 130 21.11 -9.52 16.46
CA LEU A 130 21.38 -10.80 17.08
C LEU A 130 20.09 -11.40 17.65
N GLN A 131 19.77 -12.61 17.26
CA GLN A 131 18.65 -13.37 17.79
C GLN A 131 19.21 -14.51 18.66
N ASN A 132 18.96 -14.47 19.98
CA ASN A 132 19.40 -15.52 20.93
C ASN A 132 20.89 -15.80 20.87
N ASP A 133 21.73 -14.91 21.37
CA ASP A 133 23.19 -15.03 21.65
C ASP A 133 24.08 -15.76 20.61
N SER A 134 23.52 -16.42 19.61
CA SER A 134 24.28 -17.24 18.65
C SER A 134 23.88 -17.14 17.19
N LYS A 135 22.73 -16.51 16.85
CA LYS A 135 22.26 -16.44 15.47
C LYS A 135 21.84 -15.02 15.10
N TYR A 136 22.43 -14.50 14.01
CA TYR A 136 21.99 -13.25 13.43
C TYR A 136 20.70 -13.46 12.62
N ARG A 137 19.79 -12.51 12.73
CA ARG A 137 18.68 -12.33 11.81
C ARG A 137 19.01 -11.17 10.90
N TYR A 138 19.31 -11.48 9.65
CA TYR A 138 19.56 -10.47 8.65
C TYR A 138 18.26 -9.80 8.25
N ARG A 139 18.22 -8.49 8.38
CA ARG A 139 17.07 -7.68 8.03
C ARG A 139 17.53 -6.39 7.34
N ALA A 140 16.95 -6.08 6.20
CA ALA A 140 17.06 -4.77 5.58
C ALA A 140 15.68 -4.13 5.49
N MET A 141 15.65 -2.81 5.51
CA MET A 141 14.44 -2.00 5.37
C MET A 141 14.69 -0.90 4.35
N ALA A 142 13.71 -0.66 3.51
CA ALA A 142 13.65 0.51 2.63
C ALA A 142 12.28 1.14 2.70
N GLU A 143 12.23 2.44 2.41
CA GLU A 143 11.02 3.20 2.21
C GLU A 143 10.95 3.64 0.74
N ALA A 144 9.76 3.66 0.19
CA ALA A 144 9.49 4.15 -1.15
C ALA A 144 8.24 5.01 -1.15
N THR A 145 8.20 6.02 -2.00
CA THR A 145 6.97 6.75 -2.30
C THR A 145 6.24 6.02 -3.42
N VAL A 146 4.98 5.71 -3.17
CA VAL A 146 4.05 5.16 -4.16
C VAL A 146 3.09 6.25 -4.59
N SER A 147 3.12 6.62 -5.87
CA SER A 147 2.23 7.60 -6.47
C SER A 147 1.20 6.91 -7.35
N PHE A 148 -0.06 7.32 -7.28
CA PHE A 148 -1.14 6.74 -8.08
C PHE A 148 -2.28 7.72 -8.30
N THR A 149 -3.11 7.45 -9.32
CA THR A 149 -4.28 8.27 -9.62
C THR A 149 -5.55 7.58 -9.16
N GLN A 150 -6.32 8.26 -8.32
CA GLN A 150 -7.67 7.85 -7.93
C GLN A 150 -8.69 8.52 -8.84
N TYR A 151 -9.48 7.72 -9.55
CA TYR A 151 -10.61 8.18 -10.34
C TYR A 151 -11.90 8.05 -9.55
N THR A 152 -12.77 9.06 -9.71
CA THR A 152 -14.13 9.06 -9.18
C THR A 152 -15.08 9.51 -10.28
N ASN A 153 -16.22 8.84 -10.44
CA ASN A 153 -17.18 9.10 -11.49
C ASN A 153 -18.42 9.75 -10.90
N GLY A 154 -18.90 10.77 -11.58
CA GLY A 154 -20.14 11.47 -11.25
C GLY A 154 -20.11 12.22 -9.91
N PRO A 155 -21.27 12.78 -9.52
CA PRO A 155 -21.40 13.63 -8.34
C PRO A 155 -21.20 12.86 -7.01
N TYR A 156 -21.35 11.55 -7.03
CA TYR A 156 -21.31 10.71 -5.82
C TYR A 156 -19.90 10.19 -5.46
N GLY A 157 -18.93 10.39 -6.34
CA GLY A 157 -17.55 9.95 -6.12
C GLY A 157 -17.42 8.42 -6.12
N VAL A 158 -16.85 7.85 -5.07
CA VAL A 158 -16.72 6.40 -4.89
C VAL A 158 -17.98 5.89 -4.19
N GLY A 159 -18.60 4.85 -4.73
CA GLY A 159 -19.77 4.21 -4.13
C GLY A 159 -19.53 3.69 -2.72
N GLY A 160 -20.59 3.51 -1.96
CA GLY A 160 -20.52 2.98 -0.60
C GLY A 160 -19.94 1.58 -0.51
N ARG A 161 -19.38 1.25 0.63
CA ARG A 161 -18.80 -0.08 0.94
C ARG A 161 -19.43 -0.70 2.17
N THR A 162 -19.70 -2.00 2.08
CA THR A 162 -20.02 -2.80 3.26
C THR A 162 -18.72 -3.16 3.97
N LEU A 163 -18.61 -2.78 5.24
CA LEU A 163 -17.48 -3.20 6.07
C LEU A 163 -17.64 -4.66 6.49
N PRO A 164 -16.56 -5.45 6.55
CA PRO A 164 -16.61 -6.82 7.08
C PRO A 164 -17.18 -6.82 8.50
N ASN A 165 -18.06 -7.77 8.80
CA ASN A 165 -18.70 -7.95 10.11
C ASN A 165 -19.57 -6.77 10.60
N ALA A 166 -19.95 -5.84 9.73
CA ALA A 166 -20.91 -4.83 10.08
C ALA A 166 -22.30 -5.46 10.21
N SER A 167 -22.93 -5.32 11.38
CA SER A 167 -24.33 -5.74 11.59
C SER A 167 -25.22 -4.88 10.69
N GLY A 168 -25.96 -5.50 9.77
CA GLY A 168 -26.86 -4.80 8.88
C GLY A 168 -26.25 -4.39 7.53
N GLY A 169 -25.32 -5.20 7.03
CA GLY A 169 -24.72 -5.01 5.72
C GLY A 169 -25.72 -4.94 4.58
N GLY A 170 -26.32 -3.80 4.36
CA GLY A 170 -26.95 -3.45 3.09
C GLY A 170 -25.84 -3.04 2.12
N THR A 171 -25.88 -3.51 0.90
CA THR A 171 -25.16 -2.90 -0.21
C THR A 171 -25.57 -1.43 -0.27
N ALA A 172 -24.60 -0.57 -0.06
CA ALA A 172 -24.88 0.83 0.11
C ALA A 172 -25.46 1.46 -1.19
N GLU A 173 -26.72 1.61 -1.23
CA GLU A 173 -27.34 2.73 -1.95
C GLU A 173 -27.23 4.05 -1.14
N ILE A 174 -26.18 4.17 -0.32
CA ILE A 174 -25.95 5.31 0.58
C ILE A 174 -25.82 6.62 -0.18
N SER A 175 -25.31 6.57 -1.40
CA SER A 175 -25.21 7.78 -2.23
C SER A 175 -26.57 8.34 -2.63
N LYS A 176 -27.51 7.46 -2.96
CA LYS A 176 -28.87 7.86 -3.33
C LYS A 176 -29.65 8.42 -2.13
N ALA A 177 -29.57 7.72 -0.99
CA ALA A 177 -30.24 8.15 0.23
C ALA A 177 -29.77 9.53 0.76
N ARG A 178 -28.50 9.88 0.56
CA ARG A 178 -27.99 11.21 0.94
C ARG A 178 -28.51 12.34 0.06
N THR A 179 -28.69 12.08 -1.23
CA THR A 179 -29.26 13.07 -2.16
C THR A 179 -30.73 13.32 -1.86
N ASP A 180 -31.48 12.25 -1.62
CA ASP A 180 -32.91 12.33 -1.30
C ASP A 180 -33.17 13.10 0.02
N ILE A 181 -32.28 12.95 1.01
CA ILE A 181 -32.36 13.69 2.29
C ILE A 181 -32.09 15.19 2.11
N ILE A 182 -31.24 15.59 1.17
CA ILE A 182 -30.92 17.00 0.91
C ILE A 182 -32.02 17.66 0.07
N GLU A 183 -32.66 16.93 -0.84
CA GLU A 183 -33.78 17.43 -1.65
C GLU A 183 -35.07 17.55 -0.85
N GLU A 184 -35.28 16.77 0.20
CA GLU A 184 -36.45 16.82 1.09
C GLU A 184 -36.25 17.68 2.35
N ALA A 185 -35.16 18.42 2.48
CA ALA A 185 -35.06 19.44 3.51
C ALA A 185 -36.00 20.59 3.18
N ASP A 186 -37.30 20.38 3.41
CA ASP A 186 -38.30 21.43 3.50
C ASP A 186 -37.83 22.41 4.59
N ILE A 187 -37.27 23.52 4.17
CA ILE A 187 -37.05 24.69 5.02
C ILE A 187 -38.45 25.19 5.38
N LYS A 188 -39.02 24.66 6.46
CA LYS A 188 -40.15 25.29 7.10
C LYS A 188 -39.66 26.63 7.62
N ASP A 189 -39.90 27.69 6.84
CA ASP A 189 -39.88 29.05 7.32
C ASP A 189 -40.76 29.13 8.57
N THR A 190 -40.16 29.05 9.72
CA THR A 190 -40.81 29.44 10.95
C THR A 190 -40.92 30.94 10.90
N ASN A 191 -42.06 31.41 10.38
CA ASN A 191 -42.51 32.80 10.53
C ASN A 191 -42.42 33.13 12.02
N TYR A 192 -41.45 33.94 12.36
CA TYR A 192 -41.35 34.59 13.67
C TYR A 192 -42.38 35.72 13.64
N GLU A 193 -43.63 35.42 14.01
CA GLU A 193 -44.60 36.47 14.31
C GLU A 193 -44.12 37.16 15.59
N GLY A 194 -43.50 38.35 15.41
CA GLY A 194 -43.17 39.25 16.47
C GLY A 194 -44.46 39.76 17.13
N GLY A 195 -44.79 39.23 18.30
CA GLY A 195 -45.83 39.79 19.17
C GLY A 195 -45.39 41.12 19.74
N ASN A 196 -46.02 42.18 19.30
CA ASN A 196 -46.09 43.47 20.01
C ASN A 196 -46.86 43.28 21.34
N GLN A 197 -46.22 43.63 22.46
CA GLN A 197 -46.80 44.41 23.52
C GLN A 197 -45.70 45.08 24.34
#